data_ef52af9be432e1d44e4075f282b9336a
#
_entry.id   ef52af9be432e1d44e4075f282b9336a
#
_cell.length_a   1.000
_cell.length_b   1.000
_cell.length_c   1.000
_cell.angle_alpha   90.00
_cell.angle_beta   90.00
_cell.angle_gamma   90.00
#
_symmetry.space_group_name_H-M   'P 1'
#
loop_
_entity.id
_entity.type
_entity.pdbx_description
1 polymer ?
#
loop_
_entity_poly.entity_id
_entity_poly.type
_entity_poly.pdbx_seq_one_letter_code
_entity_poly.pdbx_strand_id
1 'polypeptide(L)'
;MPRKIWVSTTSFQRRGGPTIPDNIRKAAKLIDIAALDRPDIICLPELFGSLWVPNDRAADVAEPVPGPTTDMAAGKARKYGTYIICPLYEKRGDLVYNSAVVIDRQGQVVGVYEKRHPVTSSFDFTQFETGVTPGQELKVFDLDFGRIGILICFDINWPGDWARLKEMGAEVVFWPSAADGGFPLQSFAWLHHYYVVSSVTSAHAYIIDITGEVLLKTGIRASVGGMEIDLEKKFFHTDFNASQIPAIQEKYGRDVTLRVYHEEGGLTVQSNRPGLSVEDLMQEFDLELTQDYIARHDRAEAFTRAGKTPEPQPPRRVKSRFFSF
;
A
#
# COMPACT_ATOMS: atom_id res chain seq x y z
N MET A 1 -7.04 4.37 19.19
CA MET A 1 -5.92 5.32 19.34
C MET A 1 -5.32 5.56 17.97
N PRO A 2 -4.88 6.78 17.62
CA PRO A 2 -4.19 7.00 16.36
C PRO A 2 -3.08 5.95 16.17
N ARG A 3 -3.10 5.22 15.05
CA ARG A 3 -2.08 4.23 14.69
C ARG A 3 -1.16 4.83 13.64
N LYS A 4 -0.33 5.76 14.10
CA LYS A 4 0.60 6.48 13.26
C LYS A 4 1.86 5.66 13.05
N ILE A 5 2.25 5.53 11.79
CA ILE A 5 3.47 4.85 11.38
C ILE A 5 4.27 5.72 10.41
N TRP A 6 5.58 5.58 10.41
CA TRP A 6 6.44 6.21 9.43
C TRP A 6 6.77 5.23 8.30
N VAL A 7 6.33 5.52 7.09
CA VAL A 7 6.64 4.73 5.91
C VAL A 7 7.72 5.42 5.07
N SER A 8 8.67 4.65 4.54
CA SER A 8 9.70 5.18 3.66
C SER A 8 9.74 4.42 2.34
N THR A 9 9.93 5.19 1.28
CA THR A 9 10.08 4.70 -0.09
C THR A 9 11.41 5.13 -0.69
N THR A 10 11.84 4.38 -1.70
CA THR A 10 13.12 4.62 -2.37
C THR A 10 12.97 4.62 -3.89
N SER A 11 13.86 5.36 -4.58
CA SER A 11 13.98 5.29 -6.03
C SER A 11 15.45 5.12 -6.43
N PHE A 12 15.71 4.26 -7.43
CA PHE A 12 17.06 4.03 -7.95
C PHE A 12 17.44 5.01 -9.07
N GLN A 13 16.48 5.81 -9.57
CA GLN A 13 16.66 6.84 -10.60
C GLN A 13 17.33 6.31 -11.87
N ARG A 14 16.97 5.08 -12.25
CA ARG A 14 17.53 4.36 -13.40
C ARG A 14 19.08 4.27 -13.35
N ARG A 15 19.67 4.18 -12.17
CA ARG A 15 21.13 4.13 -11.98
C ARG A 15 21.51 2.83 -11.29
N GLY A 16 21.53 1.73 -12.03
CA GLY A 16 22.09 0.46 -11.58
C GLY A 16 23.63 0.49 -11.58
N GLY A 17 24.21 -0.43 -10.85
CA GLY A 17 25.65 -0.73 -10.92
C GLY A 17 25.91 -1.91 -11.87
N PRO A 18 27.16 -2.14 -12.26
CA PRO A 18 27.54 -3.21 -13.18
C PRO A 18 27.46 -4.62 -12.56
N THR A 19 27.33 -4.71 -11.23
CA THR A 19 27.26 -5.97 -10.51
C THR A 19 26.18 -5.95 -9.41
N ILE A 20 25.68 -7.13 -9.04
CA ILE A 20 24.75 -7.30 -7.91
C ILE A 20 25.32 -6.69 -6.61
N PRO A 21 26.59 -6.93 -6.22
CA PRO A 21 27.17 -6.30 -5.03
C PRO A 21 27.18 -4.76 -5.08
N ASP A 22 27.31 -4.15 -6.26
CA ASP A 22 27.22 -2.68 -6.40
C ASP A 22 25.82 -2.17 -6.09
N ASN A 23 24.82 -2.86 -6.60
CA ASN A 23 23.42 -2.53 -6.35
C ASN A 23 23.02 -2.76 -4.89
N ILE A 24 23.49 -3.85 -4.28
CA ILE A 24 23.30 -4.13 -2.84
C ILE A 24 23.92 -3.00 -2.01
N ARG A 25 25.14 -2.55 -2.31
CA ARG A 25 25.78 -1.43 -1.61
C ARG A 25 25.00 -0.12 -1.77
N LYS A 26 24.43 0.11 -2.96
CA LYS A 26 23.57 1.27 -3.20
C LYS A 26 22.30 1.20 -2.39
N ALA A 27 21.59 0.07 -2.41
CA ALA A 27 20.38 -0.14 -1.61
C ALA A 27 20.66 0.05 -0.11
N ALA A 28 21.78 -0.50 0.39
CA ALA A 28 22.20 -0.32 1.77
C ALA A 28 22.36 1.16 2.16
N LYS A 29 22.90 1.99 1.26
CA LYS A 29 23.00 3.46 1.48
C LYS A 29 21.64 4.14 1.48
N LEU A 30 20.72 3.73 0.60
CA LEU A 30 19.35 4.28 0.59
C LEU A 30 18.61 3.93 1.88
N ILE A 31 18.79 2.70 2.39
CA ILE A 31 18.25 2.31 3.70
C ILE A 31 18.88 3.16 4.81
N ASP A 32 20.20 3.38 4.81
CA ASP A 32 20.87 4.24 5.81
C ASP A 32 20.29 5.67 5.81
N ILE A 33 19.96 6.22 4.64
CA ILE A 33 19.34 7.55 4.52
C ILE A 33 17.89 7.51 5.04
N ALA A 34 17.09 6.51 4.62
CA ALA A 34 15.71 6.36 5.08
C ALA A 34 15.62 6.21 6.61
N ALA A 35 16.57 5.49 7.19
CA ALA A 35 16.62 5.22 8.63
C ALA A 35 16.90 6.46 9.51
N LEU A 36 17.29 7.60 8.94
CA LEU A 36 17.43 8.86 9.67
C LEU A 36 16.10 9.31 10.28
N ASP A 37 14.99 9.02 9.61
CA ASP A 37 13.63 9.33 10.07
C ASP A 37 13.04 8.24 10.98
N ARG A 38 13.80 7.18 11.29
CA ARG A 38 13.37 6.02 12.11
C ARG A 38 12.05 5.39 11.63
N PRO A 39 11.96 5.00 10.36
CA PRO A 39 10.72 4.48 9.81
C PRO A 39 10.32 3.14 10.41
N ASP A 40 9.02 2.88 10.45
CA ASP A 40 8.49 1.56 10.78
C ASP A 40 8.76 0.55 9.67
N ILE A 41 8.67 1.01 8.40
CA ILE A 41 8.91 0.16 7.24
C ILE A 41 9.57 0.94 6.09
N ILE A 42 10.50 0.25 5.41
CA ILE A 42 11.19 0.76 4.21
C ILE A 42 10.89 -0.20 3.06
N CYS A 43 10.46 0.34 1.92
CA CYS A 43 10.29 -0.44 0.69
C CYS A 43 11.44 -0.16 -0.29
N LEU A 44 12.06 -1.22 -0.81
CA LEU A 44 13.06 -1.16 -1.88
C LEU A 44 12.38 -1.40 -3.25
N PRO A 45 12.99 -0.94 -4.37
CA PRO A 45 12.42 -1.13 -5.70
C PRO A 45 12.47 -2.58 -6.18
N GLU A 46 11.57 -2.93 -7.11
CA GLU A 46 11.58 -4.21 -7.82
C GLU A 46 12.97 -4.52 -8.39
N LEU A 47 13.47 -5.74 -8.11
CA LEU A 47 14.67 -6.31 -8.73
C LEU A 47 15.89 -5.38 -8.71
N PHE A 48 16.00 -4.50 -7.72
CA PHE A 48 17.06 -3.50 -7.64
C PHE A 48 18.47 -4.12 -7.72
N GLY A 49 18.64 -5.36 -7.21
CA GLY A 49 19.92 -6.06 -7.19
C GLY A 49 20.44 -6.39 -8.58
N SER A 50 19.56 -6.71 -9.51
CA SER A 50 19.91 -7.08 -10.90
C SER A 50 19.85 -5.88 -11.88
N LEU A 51 19.50 -4.68 -11.41
CA LEU A 51 19.37 -3.50 -12.29
C LEU A 51 20.70 -3.18 -13.01
N TRP A 52 20.70 -3.27 -14.35
CA TRP A 52 21.83 -3.07 -15.24
C TRP A 52 22.94 -4.15 -15.12
N VAL A 53 22.71 -5.20 -14.37
CA VAL A 53 23.62 -6.36 -14.37
C VAL A 53 23.37 -7.16 -15.64
N PRO A 54 24.38 -7.41 -16.49
CA PRO A 54 24.20 -8.21 -17.69
C PRO A 54 23.72 -9.62 -17.32
N ASN A 55 22.59 -10.04 -17.90
CA ASN A 55 22.05 -11.39 -17.74
C ASN A 55 21.14 -11.73 -18.92
N ASP A 56 21.16 -13.00 -19.35
CA ASP A 56 20.29 -13.49 -20.41
C ASP A 56 19.01 -14.12 -19.84
N ARG A 57 19.08 -14.65 -18.62
CA ARG A 57 17.97 -15.30 -17.92
C ARG A 57 17.88 -14.83 -16.48
N ALA A 58 16.67 -14.79 -15.95
CA ALA A 58 16.44 -14.48 -14.53
C ALA A 58 17.26 -15.39 -13.60
N ALA A 59 17.47 -16.67 -13.98
CA ALA A 59 18.24 -17.62 -13.22
C ALA A 59 19.74 -17.26 -13.06
N ASP A 60 20.29 -16.43 -13.95
CA ASP A 60 21.69 -16.04 -13.92
C ASP A 60 21.99 -15.05 -12.79
N VAL A 61 20.96 -14.35 -12.30
CA VAL A 61 21.03 -13.32 -11.24
C VAL A 61 20.14 -13.64 -10.02
N ALA A 62 19.47 -14.80 -10.05
CA ALA A 62 18.60 -15.23 -8.94
C ALA A 62 19.43 -15.79 -7.76
N GLU A 63 18.96 -15.52 -6.56
CA GLU A 63 19.58 -15.99 -5.32
C GLU A 63 18.56 -16.68 -4.40
N PRO A 64 18.98 -17.58 -3.50
CA PRO A 64 18.08 -18.17 -2.53
C PRO A 64 17.62 -17.12 -1.51
N VAL A 65 16.55 -17.42 -0.78
CA VAL A 65 16.10 -16.67 0.39
C VAL A 65 16.20 -17.60 1.61
N PRO A 66 17.06 -17.26 2.60
CA PRO A 66 17.97 -16.12 2.66
C PRO A 66 19.14 -16.22 1.68
N GLY A 67 19.71 -15.06 1.32
CA GLY A 67 20.83 -14.90 0.41
C GLY A 67 21.44 -13.51 0.50
N PRO A 68 22.47 -13.17 -0.30
CA PRO A 68 23.26 -11.94 -0.12
C PRO A 68 22.42 -10.66 -0.06
N THR A 69 21.38 -10.54 -0.90
CA THR A 69 20.50 -9.34 -0.90
C THR A 69 19.64 -9.29 0.36
N THR A 70 19.03 -10.40 0.75
CA THR A 70 18.20 -10.45 1.96
C THR A 70 19.03 -10.38 3.23
N ASP A 71 20.26 -10.91 3.25
CA ASP A 71 21.18 -10.81 4.40
C ASP A 71 21.59 -9.35 4.66
N MET A 72 21.85 -8.57 3.60
CA MET A 72 22.06 -7.12 3.71
C MET A 72 20.85 -6.43 4.31
N ALA A 73 19.66 -6.71 3.79
CA ALA A 73 18.43 -6.10 4.27
C ALA A 73 18.11 -6.50 5.72
N ALA A 74 18.30 -7.79 6.09
CA ALA A 74 18.15 -8.30 7.44
C ALA A 74 19.11 -7.63 8.43
N GLY A 75 20.36 -7.42 8.04
CA GLY A 75 21.35 -6.68 8.84
C GLY A 75 20.93 -5.23 9.09
N LYS A 76 20.35 -4.56 8.07
CA LYS A 76 19.84 -3.19 8.19
C LYS A 76 18.55 -3.13 9.03
N ALA A 77 17.65 -4.08 8.84
CA ALA A 77 16.41 -4.19 9.61
C ALA A 77 16.73 -4.29 11.12
N ARG A 78 17.61 -5.21 11.51
CA ARG A 78 18.10 -5.33 12.92
C ARG A 78 18.76 -4.06 13.42
N LYS A 79 19.63 -3.46 12.60
CA LYS A 79 20.38 -2.26 13.01
C LYS A 79 19.46 -1.09 13.34
N TYR A 80 18.39 -0.92 12.57
CA TYR A 80 17.52 0.26 12.68
C TYR A 80 16.17 -0.04 13.33
N GLY A 81 15.86 -1.32 13.63
CA GLY A 81 14.57 -1.71 14.22
C GLY A 81 13.38 -1.44 13.29
N THR A 82 13.57 -1.61 11.97
CA THR A 82 12.57 -1.31 10.94
C THR A 82 12.24 -2.54 10.11
N TYR A 83 11.01 -2.64 9.61
CA TYR A 83 10.69 -3.62 8.58
C TYR A 83 11.29 -3.22 7.24
N ILE A 84 11.68 -4.20 6.42
CA ILE A 84 12.17 -3.95 5.06
C ILE A 84 11.46 -4.87 4.08
N ILE A 85 10.88 -4.29 3.01
CA ILE A 85 10.44 -5.03 1.84
C ILE A 85 11.60 -5.06 0.85
N CYS A 86 12.09 -6.28 0.56
CA CYS A 86 13.29 -6.54 -0.23
C CYS A 86 12.97 -7.35 -1.49
N PRO A 87 12.73 -6.70 -2.64
CA PRO A 87 12.44 -7.39 -3.90
C PRO A 87 13.72 -7.92 -4.60
N LEU A 88 13.63 -9.16 -5.11
CA LEU A 88 14.72 -9.83 -5.83
C LEU A 88 14.21 -10.93 -6.76
N TYR A 89 15.07 -11.46 -7.63
CA TYR A 89 14.84 -12.77 -8.23
C TYR A 89 15.21 -13.85 -7.21
N GLU A 90 14.17 -14.59 -6.77
CA GLU A 90 14.32 -15.70 -5.81
C GLU A 90 14.52 -17.02 -6.55
N LYS A 91 15.56 -17.76 -6.20
CA LYS A 91 15.76 -19.12 -6.65
C LYS A 91 15.22 -20.11 -5.62
N ARG A 92 14.28 -20.96 -6.06
CA ARG A 92 13.68 -21.99 -5.22
C ARG A 92 13.71 -23.34 -5.96
N GLY A 93 14.73 -24.14 -5.70
CA GLY A 93 15.01 -25.34 -6.49
C GLY A 93 15.36 -24.98 -7.94
N ASP A 94 14.62 -25.53 -8.89
CA ASP A 94 14.77 -25.25 -10.32
C ASP A 94 13.92 -24.06 -10.81
N LEU A 95 13.09 -23.49 -9.93
CA LEU A 95 12.19 -22.38 -10.26
C LEU A 95 12.80 -21.04 -9.83
N VAL A 96 12.46 -20.00 -10.59
CA VAL A 96 12.80 -18.61 -10.29
C VAL A 96 11.52 -17.78 -10.17
N TYR A 97 11.44 -16.95 -9.16
CA TYR A 97 10.33 -16.04 -8.93
C TYR A 97 10.81 -14.59 -8.87
N ASN A 98 9.99 -13.65 -9.30
CA ASN A 98 10.14 -12.25 -8.96
C ASN A 98 9.42 -12.05 -7.63
N SER A 99 10.19 -11.95 -6.56
CA SER A 99 9.69 -12.02 -5.18
C SER A 99 9.95 -10.74 -4.40
N ALA A 100 9.01 -10.37 -3.50
CA ALA A 100 9.20 -9.34 -2.48
C ALA A 100 9.24 -10.02 -1.10
N VAL A 101 10.40 -10.00 -0.47
CA VAL A 101 10.63 -10.59 0.85
C VAL A 101 10.35 -9.56 1.93
N VAL A 102 9.48 -9.89 2.88
CA VAL A 102 9.20 -9.06 4.05
C VAL A 102 10.10 -9.49 5.19
N ILE A 103 10.91 -8.58 5.70
CA ILE A 103 11.88 -8.80 6.77
C ILE A 103 11.49 -7.94 7.97
N ASP A 104 11.42 -8.56 9.16
CA ASP A 104 11.02 -7.88 10.39
C ASP A 104 12.16 -7.08 11.05
N ARG A 105 11.81 -6.38 12.15
CA ARG A 105 12.74 -5.56 12.93
C ARG A 105 13.89 -6.36 13.56
N GLN A 106 13.74 -7.68 13.68
CA GLN A 106 14.76 -8.63 14.15
C GLN A 106 15.59 -9.23 13.01
N GLY A 107 15.26 -8.85 11.75
CA GLY A 107 15.92 -9.36 10.55
C GLY A 107 15.52 -10.79 10.19
N GLN A 108 14.34 -11.24 10.63
CA GLN A 108 13.77 -12.51 10.25
C GLN A 108 12.85 -12.34 9.03
N VAL A 109 12.78 -13.33 8.16
CA VAL A 109 11.83 -13.34 7.05
C VAL A 109 10.43 -13.64 7.59
N VAL A 110 9.54 -12.67 7.49
CA VAL A 110 8.11 -12.81 7.85
C VAL A 110 7.37 -13.62 6.80
N GLY A 111 7.71 -13.39 5.52
CA GLY A 111 7.11 -14.08 4.39
C GLY A 111 7.57 -13.51 3.06
N VAL A 112 7.06 -14.11 1.99
CA VAL A 112 7.43 -13.76 0.61
C VAL A 112 6.17 -13.66 -0.23
N TYR A 113 6.06 -12.59 -1.02
CA TYR A 113 5.08 -12.45 -2.09
C TYR A 113 5.78 -12.71 -3.42
N GLU A 114 5.29 -13.66 -4.19
CA GLU A 114 5.73 -13.93 -5.56
C GLU A 114 4.84 -13.17 -6.53
N LYS A 115 5.43 -12.43 -7.47
CA LYS A 115 4.71 -11.69 -8.52
C LYS A 115 3.78 -12.61 -9.30
N ARG A 116 2.48 -12.30 -9.26
CA ARG A 116 1.46 -13.14 -9.91
C ARG A 116 1.45 -12.97 -11.43
N HIS A 117 1.76 -11.78 -11.90
CA HIS A 117 1.66 -11.41 -13.29
C HIS A 117 3.02 -10.89 -13.82
N PRO A 118 4.02 -11.78 -14.00
CA PRO A 118 5.27 -11.37 -14.63
C PRO A 118 5.03 -11.01 -16.10
N VAL A 119 5.84 -10.07 -16.61
CA VAL A 119 5.73 -9.60 -18.00
C VAL A 119 6.17 -10.69 -18.96
N THR A 120 5.44 -10.91 -20.06
CA THR A 120 5.93 -11.81 -21.12
C THR A 120 7.24 -11.29 -21.70
N SER A 121 8.20 -12.19 -21.87
CA SER A 121 9.48 -11.93 -22.53
C SER A 121 9.59 -12.56 -23.91
N SER A 122 8.51 -13.24 -24.39
CA SER A 122 8.41 -13.83 -25.71
C SER A 122 7.12 -13.42 -26.41
N PHE A 123 7.16 -13.28 -27.75
CA PHE A 123 5.99 -12.87 -28.53
C PHE A 123 4.87 -13.92 -28.59
N ASP A 124 5.20 -15.19 -28.34
CA ASP A 124 4.26 -16.30 -28.28
C ASP A 124 3.69 -16.56 -26.87
N PHE A 125 4.07 -15.71 -25.89
CA PHE A 125 3.66 -15.80 -24.49
C PHE A 125 4.04 -17.11 -23.78
N THR A 126 5.09 -17.79 -24.27
CA THR A 126 5.58 -19.03 -23.64
C THR A 126 6.63 -18.79 -22.54
N GLN A 127 7.14 -17.55 -22.42
CA GLN A 127 8.14 -17.20 -21.44
C GLN A 127 7.84 -15.85 -20.77
N PHE A 128 8.05 -15.79 -19.46
CA PHE A 128 7.86 -14.58 -18.63
C PHE A 128 9.18 -14.16 -17.99
N GLU A 129 9.49 -12.85 -18.05
CA GLU A 129 10.68 -12.21 -17.44
C GLU A 129 11.95 -13.07 -17.57
N THR A 130 12.21 -13.60 -18.79
CA THR A 130 13.37 -14.45 -19.12
C THR A 130 13.50 -15.72 -18.25
N GLY A 131 12.37 -16.33 -17.85
CA GLY A 131 12.32 -17.61 -17.14
C GLY A 131 11.75 -17.52 -15.70
N VAL A 132 11.00 -16.49 -15.40
CA VAL A 132 10.29 -16.36 -14.12
C VAL A 132 9.02 -17.20 -14.13
N THR A 133 8.77 -17.87 -13.01
CA THR A 133 7.54 -18.61 -12.72
C THR A 133 6.53 -17.64 -12.09
N PRO A 134 5.28 -17.54 -12.62
CA PRO A 134 4.22 -16.75 -12.01
C PRO A 134 3.88 -17.24 -10.60
N GLY A 135 3.71 -16.30 -9.65
CA GLY A 135 3.18 -16.58 -8.33
C GLY A 135 1.72 -17.03 -8.37
N GLN A 136 1.27 -17.81 -7.39
CA GLN A 136 -0.08 -18.36 -7.37
C GLN A 136 -1.04 -17.59 -6.49
N GLU A 137 -0.55 -17.01 -5.39
CA GLU A 137 -1.40 -16.48 -4.32
C GLU A 137 -1.17 -15.00 -4.06
N LEU A 138 -2.28 -14.30 -3.80
CA LEU A 138 -2.21 -13.00 -3.14
C LEU A 138 -1.93 -13.21 -1.65
N LYS A 139 -1.09 -12.35 -1.09
CA LYS A 139 -0.72 -12.42 0.32
C LYS A 139 -0.85 -11.06 1.00
N VAL A 140 -1.29 -11.10 2.26
CA VAL A 140 -1.18 -10.00 3.21
C VAL A 140 -0.26 -10.42 4.34
N PHE A 141 0.39 -9.46 4.98
CA PHE A 141 1.32 -9.72 6.08
C PHE A 141 0.86 -8.92 7.30
N ASP A 142 0.67 -9.60 8.42
CA ASP A 142 0.38 -8.97 9.70
C ASP A 142 1.69 -8.54 10.35
N LEU A 143 1.88 -7.22 10.48
CA LEU A 143 3.04 -6.63 11.12
C LEU A 143 2.62 -6.03 12.48
N ASP A 144 3.59 -5.64 13.30
CA ASP A 144 3.30 -5.11 14.65
C ASP A 144 2.50 -3.80 14.66
N PHE A 145 2.44 -3.11 13.53
CA PHE A 145 1.71 -1.85 13.37
C PHE A 145 0.40 -1.97 12.57
N GLY A 146 0.21 -3.06 11.80
CA GLY A 146 -0.97 -3.23 10.94
C GLY A 146 -0.74 -4.24 9.81
N ARG A 147 -1.73 -4.39 8.95
CA ARG A 147 -1.72 -5.35 7.85
C ARG A 147 -1.34 -4.69 6.53
N ILE A 148 -0.35 -5.25 5.85
CA ILE A 148 0.10 -4.77 4.54
C ILE A 148 -0.19 -5.78 3.44
N GLY A 149 -0.45 -5.27 2.22
CA GLY A 149 -0.44 -6.04 0.97
C GLY A 149 0.76 -5.67 0.11
N ILE A 150 1.13 -6.56 -0.80
CA ILE A 150 2.19 -6.31 -1.79
C ILE A 150 1.70 -6.73 -3.17
N LEU A 151 1.95 -5.87 -4.17
CA LEU A 151 1.84 -6.17 -5.60
C LEU A 151 3.12 -5.66 -6.27
N ILE A 152 3.60 -6.34 -7.31
CA ILE A 152 4.86 -6.00 -7.97
C ILE A 152 4.59 -5.53 -9.41
N CYS A 153 4.97 -4.29 -9.71
CA CYS A 153 5.08 -3.72 -11.06
C CYS A 153 3.87 -4.04 -11.95
N PHE A 154 3.98 -5.02 -12.84
CA PHE A 154 2.97 -5.36 -13.85
C PHE A 154 1.65 -5.90 -13.25
N ASP A 155 1.64 -6.31 -11.98
CA ASP A 155 0.41 -6.63 -11.24
C ASP A 155 -0.58 -5.45 -11.20
N ILE A 156 -0.12 -4.23 -11.47
CA ILE A 156 -0.96 -3.02 -11.56
C ILE A 156 -2.12 -3.16 -12.56
N ASN A 157 -1.99 -4.04 -13.57
CA ASN A 157 -2.96 -4.23 -14.63
C ASN A 157 -4.13 -5.16 -14.25
N TRP A 158 -4.15 -5.70 -13.03
CA TRP A 158 -5.22 -6.59 -12.53
C TRP A 158 -5.99 -5.93 -11.38
N PRO A 159 -7.03 -5.11 -11.67
CA PRO A 159 -7.79 -4.39 -10.64
C PRO A 159 -8.41 -5.31 -9.58
N GLY A 160 -8.76 -6.55 -9.96
CA GLY A 160 -9.30 -7.53 -9.03
C GLY A 160 -8.35 -7.91 -7.89
N ASP A 161 -7.04 -7.91 -8.14
CA ASP A 161 -6.03 -8.20 -7.11
C ASP A 161 -5.94 -7.07 -6.09
N TRP A 162 -6.05 -5.81 -6.53
CA TRP A 162 -6.11 -4.63 -5.65
C TRP A 162 -7.36 -4.68 -4.76
N ALA A 163 -8.52 -4.99 -5.33
CA ALA A 163 -9.77 -5.17 -4.58
C ALA A 163 -9.64 -6.31 -3.56
N ARG A 164 -9.06 -7.44 -3.97
CA ARG A 164 -8.89 -8.60 -3.10
C ARG A 164 -7.98 -8.33 -1.92
N LEU A 165 -6.90 -7.55 -2.06
CA LEU A 165 -6.07 -7.12 -0.94
C LEU A 165 -6.88 -6.31 0.09
N LYS A 166 -7.81 -5.45 -0.36
CA LYS A 166 -8.73 -4.73 0.54
C LYS A 166 -9.62 -5.70 1.31
N GLU A 167 -10.23 -6.67 0.64
CA GLU A 167 -11.06 -7.70 1.27
C GLU A 167 -10.27 -8.54 2.29
N MET A 168 -8.97 -8.76 2.03
CA MET A 168 -8.06 -9.43 2.96
C MET A 168 -7.61 -8.54 4.11
N GLY A 169 -8.04 -7.28 4.15
CA GLY A 169 -7.82 -6.33 5.23
C GLY A 169 -6.52 -5.52 5.12
N ALA A 170 -5.90 -5.42 3.95
CA ALA A 170 -4.74 -4.54 3.77
C ALA A 170 -5.09 -3.08 4.05
N GLU A 171 -4.27 -2.42 4.86
CA GLU A 171 -4.38 -1.00 5.22
C GLU A 171 -3.38 -0.16 4.41
N VAL A 172 -2.27 -0.78 4.01
CA VAL A 172 -1.26 -0.21 3.11
C VAL A 172 -0.92 -1.25 2.06
N VAL A 173 -0.88 -0.85 0.79
CA VAL A 173 -0.37 -1.69 -0.30
C VAL A 173 0.96 -1.13 -0.78
N PHE A 174 2.01 -1.93 -0.67
CA PHE A 174 3.32 -1.62 -1.21
C PHE A 174 3.42 -2.12 -2.65
N TRP A 175 3.97 -1.28 -3.52
CA TRP A 175 4.12 -1.58 -4.94
C TRP A 175 5.56 -1.31 -5.40
N PRO A 176 6.50 -2.24 -5.15
CA PRO A 176 7.83 -2.19 -5.75
C PRO A 176 7.74 -2.39 -7.27
N SER A 177 8.45 -1.54 -8.05
CA SER A 177 8.31 -1.56 -9.50
C SER A 177 9.55 -1.07 -10.23
N ALA A 178 9.63 -1.42 -11.53
CA ALA A 178 10.55 -0.81 -12.46
C ALA A 178 10.04 0.53 -13.03
N ALA A 179 8.72 0.73 -13.06
CA ALA A 179 8.02 1.91 -13.60
C ALA A 179 7.41 2.78 -12.50
N ASP A 180 7.07 4.03 -12.84
CA ASP A 180 6.54 5.01 -11.87
C ASP A 180 5.08 4.75 -11.46
N GLY A 181 4.27 4.02 -12.24
CA GLY A 181 2.87 3.67 -11.96
C GLY A 181 1.86 4.79 -12.19
N GLY A 182 2.14 6.00 -11.71
CA GLY A 182 1.32 7.19 -11.99
C GLY A 182 -0.13 7.12 -11.51
N PHE A 183 -1.07 7.62 -12.34
CA PHE A 183 -2.49 7.75 -12.04
C PHE A 183 -3.20 6.44 -11.60
N PRO A 184 -2.91 5.25 -12.19
CA PRO A 184 -3.51 4.00 -11.70
C PRO A 184 -3.32 3.74 -10.21
N LEU A 185 -2.16 4.05 -9.63
CA LEU A 185 -1.91 3.88 -8.18
C LEU A 185 -2.83 4.78 -7.34
N GLN A 186 -3.05 6.04 -7.79
CA GLN A 186 -3.97 6.97 -7.14
C GLN A 186 -5.41 6.46 -7.22
N SER A 187 -5.81 5.89 -8.37
CA SER A 187 -7.13 5.32 -8.56
C SER A 187 -7.39 4.15 -7.62
N PHE A 188 -6.42 3.24 -7.42
CA PHE A 188 -6.57 2.13 -6.49
C PHE A 188 -6.62 2.57 -5.03
N ALA A 189 -5.82 3.57 -4.64
CA ALA A 189 -5.91 4.15 -3.31
C ALA A 189 -7.30 4.76 -3.05
N TRP A 190 -7.84 5.50 -4.02
CA TRP A 190 -9.19 6.07 -3.98
C TRP A 190 -10.29 5.01 -3.92
N LEU A 191 -10.23 4.01 -4.81
CA LEU A 191 -11.30 3.00 -4.92
C LEU A 191 -11.41 2.10 -3.69
N HIS A 192 -10.28 1.85 -3.03
CA HIS A 192 -10.22 0.89 -1.92
C HIS A 192 -9.97 1.54 -0.56
N HIS A 193 -9.71 2.84 -0.51
CA HIS A 193 -9.43 3.59 0.72
C HIS A 193 -8.39 2.91 1.61
N TYR A 194 -7.23 2.61 1.02
CA TYR A 194 -5.99 2.22 1.70
C TYR A 194 -4.83 3.08 1.18
N TYR A 195 -3.75 3.18 1.96
CA TYR A 195 -2.56 3.85 1.47
C TYR A 195 -1.86 3.02 0.40
N VAL A 196 -1.24 3.68 -0.57
CA VAL A 196 -0.37 3.03 -1.56
C VAL A 196 1.02 3.64 -1.47
N VAL A 197 2.03 2.78 -1.32
CA VAL A 197 3.45 3.17 -1.26
C VAL A 197 4.18 2.48 -2.39
N SER A 198 4.57 3.21 -3.41
CA SER A 198 5.41 2.67 -4.49
C SER A 198 6.90 2.88 -4.19
N SER A 199 7.74 1.95 -4.66
CA SER A 199 9.21 2.08 -4.63
C SER A 199 9.75 1.64 -5.97
N VAL A 200 10.57 2.46 -6.65
CA VAL A 200 10.80 2.29 -8.08
C VAL A 200 12.26 2.32 -8.49
N THR A 201 12.62 1.55 -9.52
CA THR A 201 13.96 1.69 -10.13
C THR A 201 14.03 2.91 -11.04
N SER A 202 12.90 3.46 -11.49
CA SER A 202 12.75 4.73 -12.21
C SER A 202 12.95 5.95 -11.29
N ALA A 203 12.25 7.06 -11.53
CA ALA A 203 12.53 8.32 -10.82
C ALA A 203 11.53 8.63 -9.71
N HIS A 204 10.27 8.29 -9.90
CA HIS A 204 9.17 8.79 -9.06
C HIS A 204 8.48 7.69 -8.27
N ALA A 205 8.93 7.49 -7.04
CA ALA A 205 8.20 6.72 -6.05
C ALA A 205 7.21 7.63 -5.31
N TYR A 206 6.07 7.05 -4.88
CA TYR A 206 4.97 7.79 -4.29
C TYR A 206 4.56 7.23 -2.94
N ILE A 207 4.09 8.12 -2.06
CA ILE A 207 3.21 7.78 -0.95
C ILE A 207 1.88 8.45 -1.24
N ILE A 208 0.81 7.65 -1.33
CA ILE A 208 -0.52 8.07 -1.77
C ILE A 208 -1.51 7.82 -0.63
N ASP A 209 -2.32 8.84 -0.35
CA ASP A 209 -3.36 8.80 0.67
C ASP A 209 -4.52 7.87 0.30
N ILE A 210 -5.31 7.47 1.28
CA ILE A 210 -6.56 6.72 1.11
C ILE A 210 -7.59 7.44 0.20
N THR A 211 -7.34 8.71 -0.11
CA THR A 211 -8.12 9.57 -1.00
C THR A 211 -7.57 9.65 -2.41
N GLY A 212 -6.50 8.90 -2.73
CA GLY A 212 -5.80 9.00 -4.02
C GLY A 212 -4.89 10.22 -4.15
N GLU A 213 -4.84 11.11 -3.16
CA GLU A 213 -3.95 12.28 -3.17
C GLU A 213 -2.48 11.84 -3.01
N VAL A 214 -1.61 12.38 -3.84
CA VAL A 214 -0.16 12.16 -3.71
C VAL A 214 0.38 12.99 -2.56
N LEU A 215 0.73 12.34 -1.46
CA LEU A 215 1.28 12.99 -0.27
C LEU A 215 2.78 13.27 -0.40
N LEU A 216 3.51 12.35 -1.04
CA LEU A 216 4.95 12.45 -1.26
C LEU A 216 5.32 11.86 -2.60
N LYS A 217 6.29 12.49 -3.26
CA LYS A 217 6.88 12.04 -4.52
C LYS A 217 8.40 12.20 -4.47
N THR A 218 9.14 11.13 -4.74
CA THR A 218 10.59 11.22 -4.95
C THR A 218 10.92 11.87 -6.29
N GLY A 219 12.19 12.22 -6.51
CA GLY A 219 12.64 12.84 -7.77
C GLY A 219 14.15 12.78 -7.91
N ILE A 220 14.68 13.33 -9.00
CA ILE A 220 16.11 13.26 -9.36
C ILE A 220 17.04 13.72 -8.23
N ARG A 221 16.60 14.64 -7.38
CA ARG A 221 17.39 15.18 -6.27
C ARG A 221 17.10 14.51 -4.93
N ALA A 222 16.07 13.67 -4.83
CA ALA A 222 15.66 13.00 -3.61
C ALA A 222 15.26 11.56 -3.94
N SER A 223 16.20 10.62 -3.76
CA SER A 223 15.99 9.19 -4.01
C SER A 223 15.26 8.46 -2.88
N VAL A 224 15.12 9.11 -1.74
CA VAL A 224 14.44 8.59 -0.55
C VAL A 224 13.40 9.61 -0.13
N GLY A 225 12.24 9.13 0.27
CA GLY A 225 11.19 9.92 0.87
C GLY A 225 10.47 9.12 1.94
N GLY A 226 10.06 9.79 3.00
CA GLY A 226 9.31 9.15 4.08
C GLY A 226 8.38 10.15 4.75
N MET A 227 7.32 9.63 5.34
CA MET A 227 6.39 10.44 6.12
C MET A 227 5.56 9.59 7.06
N GLU A 228 4.97 10.24 8.04
CA GLU A 228 3.96 9.65 8.92
C GLU A 228 2.62 9.50 8.18
N ILE A 229 2.00 8.33 8.31
CA ILE A 229 0.62 8.07 7.89
C ILE A 229 -0.17 7.53 9.07
N ASP A 230 -1.49 7.72 9.07
CA ASP A 230 -2.36 7.24 10.16
C ASP A 230 -3.30 6.14 9.64
N LEU A 231 -3.06 4.90 10.06
CA LEU A 231 -3.85 3.74 9.67
C LEU A 231 -5.29 3.76 10.22
N GLU A 232 -5.58 4.65 11.18
CA GLU A 232 -6.94 4.84 11.69
C GLU A 232 -7.75 5.88 10.91
N LYS A 233 -7.12 6.65 10.04
CA LYS A 233 -7.82 7.58 9.13
C LYS A 233 -8.83 6.81 8.28
N LYS A 234 -10.09 7.27 8.24
CA LYS A 234 -11.17 6.63 7.51
C LYS A 234 -11.86 7.60 6.56
N PHE A 235 -12.45 7.04 5.50
CA PHE A 235 -13.20 7.78 4.50
C PHE A 235 -14.70 7.50 4.62
N PHE A 236 -15.50 8.57 4.62
CA PHE A 236 -16.94 8.56 4.81
C PHE A 236 -17.65 9.27 3.65
N HIS A 237 -18.86 8.85 3.29
CA HIS A 237 -19.73 9.61 2.40
C HIS A 237 -20.26 10.89 3.09
N THR A 238 -20.68 11.88 2.31
CA THR A 238 -21.17 13.16 2.88
C THR A 238 -22.64 13.15 3.27
N ASP A 239 -23.50 12.30 2.69
CA ASP A 239 -24.96 12.40 2.78
C ASP A 239 -25.50 12.59 4.20
N PHE A 240 -25.20 11.69 5.12
CA PHE A 240 -25.63 11.80 6.52
C PHE A 240 -24.51 12.35 7.41
N ASN A 241 -23.27 11.98 7.09
CA ASN A 241 -22.11 12.28 7.92
C ASN A 241 -21.76 13.76 7.98
N ALA A 242 -21.95 14.50 6.86
CA ALA A 242 -21.62 15.94 6.81
C ALA A 242 -22.37 16.79 7.83
N SER A 243 -23.58 16.38 8.22
CA SER A 243 -24.37 17.08 9.24
C SER A 243 -23.80 16.97 10.65
N GLN A 244 -22.90 15.99 10.91
CA GLN A 244 -22.22 15.81 12.18
C GLN A 244 -20.97 16.68 12.34
N ILE A 245 -20.46 17.25 11.24
CA ILE A 245 -19.22 18.05 11.26
C ILE A 245 -19.25 19.16 12.32
N PRO A 246 -20.32 20.00 12.42
CA PRO A 246 -20.35 21.07 13.42
C PRO A 246 -20.25 20.53 14.86
N ALA A 247 -20.95 19.44 15.17
CA ALA A 247 -20.95 18.86 16.51
C ALA A 247 -19.59 18.24 16.86
N ILE A 248 -18.94 17.58 15.89
CA ILE A 248 -17.57 17.04 16.07
C ILE A 248 -16.58 18.18 16.31
N GLN A 249 -16.67 19.25 15.51
CA GLN A 249 -15.79 20.41 15.65
C GLN A 249 -16.00 21.15 16.99
N GLU A 250 -17.25 21.31 17.42
CA GLU A 250 -17.58 21.93 18.71
C GLU A 250 -16.99 21.14 19.88
N LYS A 251 -17.11 19.80 19.86
CA LYS A 251 -16.69 18.95 20.96
C LYS A 251 -15.19 18.71 20.99
N TYR A 252 -14.58 18.49 19.83
CA TYR A 252 -13.19 18.00 19.72
C TYR A 252 -12.21 19.02 19.13
N GLY A 253 -12.69 20.02 18.40
CA GLY A 253 -11.84 21.06 17.80
C GLY A 253 -10.64 20.47 17.05
N ARG A 254 -9.41 20.79 17.50
CA ARG A 254 -8.16 20.33 16.88
C ARG A 254 -7.78 18.87 17.21
N ASP A 255 -8.48 18.25 18.14
CA ASP A 255 -8.25 16.83 18.49
C ASP A 255 -8.73 15.89 17.37
N VAL A 256 -9.54 16.40 16.42
CA VAL A 256 -10.02 15.67 15.25
C VAL A 256 -9.78 16.50 13.99
N THR A 257 -9.14 15.90 12.99
CA THR A 257 -9.01 16.48 11.66
C THR A 257 -10.14 15.96 10.78
N LEU A 258 -10.93 16.90 10.23
CA LEU A 258 -11.96 16.66 9.24
C LEU A 258 -11.58 17.35 7.94
N ARG A 259 -11.59 16.62 6.82
CA ARG A 259 -11.40 17.20 5.49
C ARG A 259 -12.51 16.74 4.57
N VAL A 260 -13.23 17.70 3.99
CA VAL A 260 -14.35 17.45 3.08
C VAL A 260 -13.86 17.55 1.65
N TYR A 261 -14.22 16.56 0.85
CA TYR A 261 -13.98 16.46 -0.59
C TYR A 261 -15.32 16.65 -1.28
N HIS A 262 -15.63 17.91 -1.59
CA HIS A 262 -16.99 18.31 -2.06
C HIS A 262 -17.33 17.71 -3.43
N GLU A 263 -16.38 17.64 -4.34
CA GLU A 263 -16.59 17.13 -5.68
C GLU A 263 -16.75 15.61 -5.69
N GLU A 264 -16.06 14.92 -4.76
CA GLU A 264 -16.06 13.47 -4.62
C GLU A 264 -17.18 12.96 -3.68
N GLY A 265 -17.91 13.86 -3.04
CA GLY A 265 -19.00 13.51 -2.11
C GLY A 265 -18.54 12.77 -0.86
N GLY A 266 -17.33 13.04 -0.39
CA GLY A 266 -16.72 12.34 0.73
C GLY A 266 -16.05 13.23 1.76
N LEU A 267 -15.71 12.65 2.91
CA LEU A 267 -14.90 13.30 3.93
C LEU A 267 -13.97 12.28 4.61
N THR A 268 -12.82 12.75 5.07
CA THR A 268 -11.95 11.97 5.93
C THR A 268 -12.06 12.43 7.37
N VAL A 269 -11.97 11.47 8.27
CA VAL A 269 -11.89 11.69 9.71
C VAL A 269 -10.61 11.06 10.25
N GLN A 270 -9.86 11.82 11.04
CA GLN A 270 -8.63 11.39 11.68
C GLN A 270 -8.58 11.94 13.10
N SER A 271 -8.25 11.08 14.07
CA SER A 271 -8.00 11.53 15.44
C SER A 271 -6.56 11.99 15.61
N ASN A 272 -6.38 13.13 16.30
CA ASN A 272 -5.07 13.64 16.70
C ASN A 272 -4.82 13.44 18.20
N ARG A 273 -5.83 12.94 18.93
CA ARG A 273 -5.83 12.82 20.38
C ARG A 273 -5.48 11.40 20.82
N PRO A 274 -4.45 11.20 21.65
CA PRO A 274 -4.22 9.91 22.29
C PRO A 274 -5.44 9.46 23.10
N GLY A 275 -5.84 8.20 22.95
CA GLY A 275 -7.00 7.63 23.65
C GLY A 275 -8.36 7.86 22.96
N LEU A 276 -8.41 8.60 21.87
CA LEU A 276 -9.60 8.77 21.04
C LEU A 276 -9.36 8.06 19.70
N SER A 277 -10.18 7.07 19.36
CA SER A 277 -10.13 6.40 18.05
C SER A 277 -11.16 6.98 17.08
N VAL A 278 -10.97 6.75 15.77
CA VAL A 278 -12.02 7.08 14.78
C VAL A 278 -13.26 6.22 15.00
N GLU A 279 -13.09 5.00 15.53
CA GLU A 279 -14.21 4.12 15.90
C GLU A 279 -15.08 4.72 17.03
N ASP A 280 -14.45 5.34 18.05
CA ASP A 280 -15.19 6.06 19.09
C ASP A 280 -16.03 7.20 18.49
N LEU A 281 -15.46 7.94 17.53
CA LEU A 281 -16.18 8.99 16.81
C LEU A 281 -17.33 8.44 15.96
N MET A 282 -17.12 7.30 15.31
CA MET A 282 -18.17 6.61 14.55
C MET A 282 -19.35 6.23 15.43
N GLN A 283 -19.09 5.67 16.61
CA GLN A 283 -20.14 5.29 17.56
C GLN A 283 -20.84 6.50 18.16
N GLU A 284 -20.10 7.54 18.52
CA GLU A 284 -20.66 8.73 19.17
C GLU A 284 -21.54 9.55 18.23
N PHE A 285 -21.10 9.75 16.97
CA PHE A 285 -21.76 10.61 15.99
C PHE A 285 -22.55 9.85 14.94
N ASP A 286 -22.69 8.52 15.09
CA ASP A 286 -23.40 7.65 14.14
C ASP A 286 -22.86 7.79 12.71
N LEU A 287 -21.51 7.81 12.56
CA LEU A 287 -20.86 7.93 11.26
C LEU A 287 -20.87 6.60 10.51
N GLU A 288 -21.11 6.62 9.21
CA GLU A 288 -21.12 5.44 8.35
C GLU A 288 -20.02 5.53 7.28
N LEU A 289 -19.19 4.49 7.17
CA LEU A 289 -18.17 4.41 6.14
C LEU A 289 -18.82 4.36 4.75
N THR A 290 -18.15 4.94 3.74
CA THR A 290 -18.62 4.90 2.34
C THR A 290 -18.86 3.47 1.85
N GLN A 291 -17.97 2.53 2.18
CA GLN A 291 -18.12 1.13 1.78
C GLN A 291 -19.35 0.45 2.41
N ASP A 292 -19.68 0.76 3.67
CA ASP A 292 -20.84 0.20 4.36
C ASP A 292 -22.15 0.78 3.79
N TYR A 293 -22.11 2.08 3.46
CA TYR A 293 -23.21 2.77 2.79
C TYR A 293 -23.51 2.15 1.43
N ILE A 294 -22.49 1.92 0.59
CA ILE A 294 -22.63 1.27 -0.71
C ILE A 294 -23.16 -0.16 -0.54
N ALA A 295 -22.58 -0.96 0.35
CA ALA A 295 -23.01 -2.33 0.59
C ALA A 295 -24.47 -2.42 1.06
N ARG A 296 -24.94 -1.42 1.80
CA ARG A 296 -26.32 -1.30 2.22
C ARG A 296 -27.26 -0.99 1.04
N HIS A 297 -26.84 -0.15 0.12
CA HIS A 297 -27.56 0.13 -1.13
C HIS A 297 -27.67 -1.11 -1.99
N ASP A 298 -26.56 -1.80 -2.21
CA ASP A 298 -26.53 -3.03 -3.02
C ASP A 298 -27.52 -4.07 -2.50
N ARG A 299 -27.59 -4.27 -1.17
CA ARG A 299 -28.58 -5.17 -0.56
C ARG A 299 -30.02 -4.73 -0.83
N ALA A 300 -30.33 -3.45 -0.64
CA ALA A 300 -31.67 -2.91 -0.88
C ALA A 300 -32.08 -3.03 -2.34
N GLU A 301 -31.18 -2.70 -3.25
CA GLU A 301 -31.40 -2.84 -4.70
C GLU A 301 -31.60 -4.27 -5.13
N ALA A 302 -30.83 -5.22 -4.59
CA ALA A 302 -30.98 -6.65 -4.90
C ALA A 302 -32.38 -7.16 -4.49
N PHE A 303 -32.89 -6.74 -3.32
CA PHE A 303 -34.27 -7.04 -2.91
C PHE A 303 -35.29 -6.47 -3.90
N THR A 304 -35.13 -5.21 -4.30
CA THR A 304 -36.04 -4.54 -5.24
C THR A 304 -36.02 -5.20 -6.63
N ARG A 305 -34.83 -5.53 -7.14
CA ARG A 305 -34.68 -6.25 -8.41
C ARG A 305 -35.32 -7.65 -8.38
N ALA A 306 -35.36 -8.27 -7.22
CA ALA A 306 -36.04 -9.57 -7.00
C ALA A 306 -37.57 -9.44 -6.80
N GLY A 307 -38.15 -8.25 -6.96
CA GLY A 307 -39.58 -7.99 -6.73
C GLY A 307 -40.00 -8.03 -5.25
N LYS A 308 -39.05 -7.86 -4.34
CA LYS A 308 -39.27 -7.84 -2.89
C LYS A 308 -39.14 -6.42 -2.35
N THR A 309 -39.84 -6.12 -1.26
CA THR A 309 -39.64 -4.87 -0.53
C THR A 309 -38.37 -4.98 0.32
N PRO A 310 -37.42 -4.05 0.22
CA PRO A 310 -36.26 -4.03 1.10
C PRO A 310 -36.67 -3.88 2.56
N GLU A 311 -35.94 -4.52 3.46
CA GLU A 311 -36.17 -4.33 4.90
C GLU A 311 -35.89 -2.88 5.30
N PRO A 312 -36.77 -2.28 6.14
CA PRO A 312 -36.54 -0.93 6.64
C PRO A 312 -35.21 -0.86 7.39
N GLN A 313 -34.41 0.13 7.05
CA GLN A 313 -33.16 0.41 7.75
C GLN A 313 -33.44 1.28 8.99
N PRO A 314 -32.70 1.13 10.09
CA PRO A 314 -32.81 2.06 11.21
C PRO A 314 -32.64 3.52 10.73
N PRO A 315 -33.51 4.45 11.19
CA PRO A 315 -33.36 5.85 10.83
C PRO A 315 -32.02 6.38 11.39
N ARG A 316 -31.25 7.05 10.55
CA ARG A 316 -30.08 7.80 11.01
C ARG A 316 -30.52 8.97 11.88
N ARG A 317 -29.72 9.30 12.91
CA ARG A 317 -30.04 10.38 13.88
C ARG A 317 -30.22 11.75 13.24
N VAL A 318 -29.67 11.93 12.03
CA VAL A 318 -29.67 13.24 11.36
C VAL A 318 -30.27 13.13 9.97
N LYS A 319 -31.15 14.08 9.65
CA LYS A 319 -31.72 14.23 8.32
C LYS A 319 -30.66 14.81 7.38
N SER A 320 -30.40 14.14 6.27
CA SER A 320 -29.62 14.71 5.19
C SER A 320 -30.29 15.98 4.66
N ARG A 321 -29.51 16.99 4.31
CA ARG A 321 -30.04 18.19 3.60
C ARG A 321 -30.64 17.83 2.24
N PHE A 322 -30.26 16.72 1.63
CA PHE A 322 -30.78 16.25 0.36
C PHE A 322 -32.17 15.64 0.45
N PHE A 323 -32.61 15.21 1.64
CA PHE A 323 -33.93 14.58 1.85
C PHE A 323 -34.86 15.41 2.75
N SER A 324 -34.57 16.69 2.97
CA SER A 324 -35.49 17.61 3.60
C SER A 324 -36.45 18.18 2.54
N PHE A 325 -37.37 17.35 2.05
CA PHE A 325 -38.55 17.77 1.34
C PHE A 325 -39.76 17.74 2.27
#